data_dbe152f3d4f78e16e68f366154d41ee7
#
_entry.id   dbe152f3d4f78e16e68f366154d41ee7
#
_cell.length_a   1.000
_cell.length_b   1.000
_cell.length_c   1.000
_cell.angle_alpha   90.00
_cell.angle_beta   90.00
_cell.angle_gamma   90.00
#
_symmetry.space_group_name_H-M   'P 1'
#
loop_
_entity.id
_entity.type
_entity.pdbx_description
1 polymer ?
#
loop_
_entity_poly.entity_id
_entity_poly.type
_entity_poly.pdbx_seq_one_letter_code
_entity_poly.pdbx_strand_id
1 'polypeptide(L)'
;MGFCEWMGFENPRDSPKTEQPKEGLPKVTDNVRDSGQTFVFGRSNAGEQVDEKAAMQIPTVYACVRLLAESIAALPLHLYRVTDDNGNKEKARDHPLYKILYRQPNPEMTSFVFWETLMTHLLLWGNAYAQIVRDGKNTVLGLYPLLPENVEVDRDESGELYYIYHAYTDEVPGEQNKDIYFRRDEIFHVPGLGFNGLIGFSPIAMMKNSLGTSIAVDKYGSSFFKNGAQPSGVLEHPGVLKDPNRVRDNWEAAYGGAANAHRVAVLEEGMAYKPISLPPEDSQFLETKQFSVTEICRIFRVPPHLVADLSRATFSNIEYQSLNFVMHSLTPWLVRIEQGIIKDLLLEEEQDTYFPKFNVDGLLRGDYQSRMNGYATGISNGFLSPNDVHRLENMDLIPAEEGGDDYYLNGGYVKLKDAGVAQQNKAAAVQQNQPKETQPDPEEEPDSDNRLSESKPRKNGRRTR
;
A
#
# COMPACT_ATOMS: atom_id res chain seq x y z
N MET A 1 -15.58 -18.89 -17.20
CA MET A 1 -15.03 -19.14 -15.85
C MET A 1 -14.93 -17.82 -15.14
N GLY A 2 -15.68 -17.65 -14.05
CA GLY A 2 -15.67 -16.42 -13.27
C GLY A 2 -14.37 -16.28 -12.45
N PHE A 3 -14.06 -15.06 -12.05
CA PHE A 3 -12.87 -14.72 -11.23
C PHE A 3 -12.80 -15.53 -9.93
N CYS A 4 -13.95 -15.94 -9.38
CA CYS A 4 -14.03 -16.77 -8.17
C CYS A 4 -13.54 -18.21 -8.41
N GLU A 5 -13.81 -18.80 -9.59
CA GLU A 5 -13.33 -20.15 -9.94
C GLU A 5 -11.81 -20.18 -10.12
N TRP A 6 -11.20 -19.09 -10.60
CA TRP A 6 -9.75 -18.99 -10.74
C TRP A 6 -9.02 -18.95 -9.39
N MET A 7 -9.67 -18.46 -8.33
CA MET A 7 -9.11 -18.43 -6.97
C MET A 7 -9.49 -19.64 -6.11
N GLY A 8 -10.18 -20.63 -6.67
CA GLY A 8 -10.58 -21.84 -5.95
C GLY A 8 -11.73 -21.63 -4.95
N PHE A 9 -12.48 -20.53 -5.09
CA PHE A 9 -13.70 -20.32 -4.34
C PHE A 9 -14.89 -20.85 -5.14
N GLU A 10 -15.69 -21.70 -4.51
CA GLU A 10 -16.97 -22.13 -5.07
C GLU A 10 -17.89 -20.92 -5.26
N ASN A 11 -18.65 -20.93 -6.37
CA ASN A 11 -19.62 -19.87 -6.62
C ASN A 11 -20.66 -19.87 -5.49
N PRO A 12 -20.92 -18.74 -4.80
CA PRO A 12 -21.91 -18.70 -3.73
C PRO A 12 -23.32 -19.18 -4.12
N ARG A 13 -23.63 -19.21 -5.41
CA ARG A 13 -24.91 -19.73 -5.95
C ARG A 13 -25.00 -21.25 -5.94
N ASP A 14 -23.86 -21.96 -5.92
CA ASP A 14 -23.81 -23.42 -5.93
C ASP A 14 -23.59 -24.01 -4.50
N SER A 15 -23.38 -23.16 -3.52
CA SER A 15 -23.33 -23.60 -2.12
C SER A 15 -24.73 -24.08 -1.71
N PRO A 16 -24.86 -25.29 -1.13
CA PRO A 16 -26.14 -25.71 -0.58
C PRO A 16 -26.60 -24.64 0.42
N LYS A 17 -27.84 -24.18 0.29
CA LYS A 17 -28.45 -23.22 1.22
C LYS A 17 -28.10 -23.67 2.62
N THR A 18 -27.25 -22.90 3.29
CA THR A 18 -26.89 -23.18 4.67
C THR A 18 -28.17 -23.19 5.46
N GLU A 19 -28.57 -24.36 5.97
CA GLU A 19 -29.72 -24.47 6.87
C GLU A 19 -29.44 -23.47 7.98
N GLN A 20 -30.42 -22.60 8.25
CA GLN A 20 -30.34 -21.68 9.40
C GLN A 20 -29.95 -22.50 10.63
N PRO A 21 -29.02 -22.02 11.48
CA PRO A 21 -28.63 -22.75 12.68
C PRO A 21 -29.90 -23.12 13.44
N LYS A 22 -30.10 -24.44 13.69
CA LYS A 22 -31.24 -24.92 14.42
C LYS A 22 -31.25 -24.21 15.80
N GLU A 23 -32.37 -23.60 16.17
CA GLU A 23 -32.55 -23.06 17.50
C GLU A 23 -32.04 -24.06 18.52
N GLY A 24 -31.02 -23.68 19.30
CA GLY A 24 -30.46 -24.51 20.37
C GLY A 24 -28.98 -24.88 20.25
N LEU A 25 -28.25 -24.45 19.23
CA LEU A 25 -26.80 -24.58 19.28
C LEU A 25 -26.20 -23.57 20.27
N PRO A 26 -25.29 -24.02 21.19
CA PRO A 26 -24.66 -23.12 22.14
C PRO A 26 -23.90 -22.01 21.36
N LYS A 27 -24.27 -20.76 21.61
CA LYS A 27 -23.51 -19.61 21.08
C LYS A 27 -22.17 -19.55 21.82
N VAL A 28 -21.10 -19.25 21.11
CA VAL A 28 -19.80 -18.97 21.71
C VAL A 28 -19.93 -17.67 22.51
N THR A 29 -19.82 -17.78 23.82
CA THR A 29 -19.94 -16.66 24.77
C THR A 29 -18.58 -16.22 25.34
N ASP A 30 -17.48 -16.67 24.72
CA ASP A 30 -16.14 -16.32 25.19
C ASP A 30 -15.98 -14.80 25.24
N ASN A 31 -15.43 -14.31 26.35
CA ASN A 31 -15.18 -12.89 26.55
C ASN A 31 -14.21 -12.38 25.49
N VAL A 32 -14.62 -11.37 24.72
CA VAL A 32 -13.81 -10.78 23.65
C VAL A 32 -12.60 -10.03 24.23
N ARG A 33 -12.70 -9.54 25.46
CA ARG A 33 -11.63 -8.79 26.15
C ARG A 33 -10.33 -9.58 26.28
N ASP A 34 -10.40 -10.88 26.54
CA ASP A 34 -9.21 -11.70 26.81
C ASP A 34 -8.45 -12.12 25.55
N SER A 35 -9.07 -12.06 24.38
CA SER A 35 -8.51 -12.63 23.15
C SER A 35 -7.53 -11.73 22.40
N GLY A 36 -7.47 -10.43 22.68
CA GLY A 36 -6.68 -9.47 21.91
C GLY A 36 -5.81 -8.52 22.73
N GLN A 37 -6.13 -8.25 23.96
CA GLN A 37 -5.44 -7.24 24.78
C GLN A 37 -4.30 -7.79 25.65
N THR A 38 -4.16 -9.10 25.80
CA THR A 38 -3.11 -9.73 26.61
C THR A 38 -1.70 -9.56 26.03
N PHE A 39 -1.56 -9.09 24.81
CA PHE A 39 -0.26 -8.68 24.24
C PHE A 39 0.09 -7.24 24.66
N VAL A 40 0.20 -7.08 25.92
CA VAL A 40 1.19 -6.33 26.70
C VAL A 40 1.46 -4.90 26.25
N PHE A 41 0.68 -4.01 26.79
CA PHE A 41 1.14 -2.66 27.09
C PHE A 41 2.22 -2.71 28.19
N GLY A 42 3.33 -2.04 28.01
CA GLY A 42 4.41 -1.99 28.99
C GLY A 42 5.70 -1.47 28.35
N ARG A 43 6.74 -1.34 29.18
CA ARG A 43 8.04 -0.91 28.70
C ARG A 43 8.64 -1.98 27.77
N SER A 44 9.37 -1.53 26.76
CA SER A 44 10.20 -2.39 25.91
C SER A 44 11.37 -2.97 26.72
N ASN A 45 12.03 -4.00 26.17
CA ASN A 45 13.27 -4.55 26.76
C ASN A 45 14.39 -3.50 26.86
N ALA A 46 14.34 -2.44 26.05
CA ALA A 46 15.24 -1.30 26.13
C ALA A 46 14.85 -0.29 27.23
N GLY A 47 13.80 -0.57 28.02
CA GLY A 47 13.32 0.31 29.10
C GLY A 47 12.45 1.49 28.64
N GLU A 48 12.24 1.64 27.31
CA GLU A 48 11.45 2.72 26.73
C GLU A 48 9.95 2.38 26.74
N GLN A 49 9.13 3.40 27.02
CA GLN A 49 7.69 3.29 26.84
C GLN A 49 7.35 3.46 25.36
N VAL A 50 6.59 2.52 24.81
CA VAL A 50 6.17 2.52 23.42
C VAL A 50 4.65 2.48 23.39
N ASP A 51 4.07 3.56 22.91
CA ASP A 51 2.67 3.72 22.57
C ASP A 51 2.55 4.24 21.13
N GLU A 52 1.36 4.40 20.63
CA GLU A 52 1.09 4.86 19.28
C GLU A 52 1.63 6.27 19.02
N LYS A 53 1.55 7.15 20.01
CA LYS A 53 2.05 8.55 19.93
C LYS A 53 3.57 8.58 19.88
N ALA A 54 4.24 7.79 20.72
CA ALA A 54 5.69 7.66 20.72
C ALA A 54 6.20 7.00 19.44
N ALA A 55 5.50 5.96 18.95
CA ALA A 55 5.84 5.30 17.71
C ALA A 55 5.76 6.25 16.50
N MET A 56 4.76 7.12 16.43
CA MET A 56 4.63 8.12 15.37
C MET A 56 5.72 9.21 15.38
N GLN A 57 6.48 9.33 16.45
CA GLN A 57 7.67 10.20 16.51
C GLN A 57 8.90 9.56 15.84
N ILE A 58 8.87 8.26 15.55
CA ILE A 58 9.92 7.58 14.80
C ILE A 58 9.71 7.88 13.30
N PRO A 59 10.67 8.55 12.62
CA PRO A 59 10.46 9.02 11.24
C PRO A 59 10.06 7.90 10.27
N THR A 60 10.61 6.71 10.42
CA THR A 60 10.30 5.56 9.56
C THR A 60 8.89 5.03 9.79
N VAL A 61 8.41 5.00 11.04
CA VAL A 61 7.03 4.62 11.35
C VAL A 61 6.06 5.61 10.71
N TYR A 62 6.31 6.92 10.94
CA TYR A 62 5.51 7.98 10.35
C TYR A 62 5.45 7.87 8.82
N ALA A 63 6.60 7.65 8.16
CA ALA A 63 6.69 7.51 6.71
C ALA A 63 5.91 6.29 6.20
N CYS A 64 6.01 5.13 6.87
CA CYS A 64 5.29 3.92 6.49
C CYS A 64 3.77 4.07 6.67
N VAL A 65 3.32 4.59 7.82
CA VAL A 65 1.90 4.81 8.12
C VAL A 65 1.31 5.80 7.12
N ARG A 66 1.98 6.92 6.92
CA ARG A 66 1.57 7.95 5.96
C ARG A 66 1.46 7.40 4.54
N LEU A 67 2.48 6.71 4.06
CA LEU A 67 2.49 6.14 2.72
C LEU A 67 1.32 5.18 2.48
N LEU A 68 1.07 4.26 3.42
CA LEU A 68 -0.02 3.29 3.30
C LEU A 68 -1.39 3.96 3.37
N ALA A 69 -1.58 4.88 4.33
CA ALA A 69 -2.85 5.58 4.52
C ALA A 69 -3.18 6.47 3.32
N GLU A 70 -2.25 7.32 2.87
CA GLU A 70 -2.43 8.19 1.69
C GLU A 70 -2.63 7.37 0.40
N SER A 71 -1.88 6.26 0.22
CA SER A 71 -2.01 5.41 -0.96
C SER A 71 -3.40 4.80 -1.08
N ILE A 72 -3.98 4.33 0.01
CA ILE A 72 -5.34 3.74 0.02
C ILE A 72 -6.41 4.84 -0.09
N ALA A 73 -6.26 5.93 0.64
CA ALA A 73 -7.20 7.06 0.61
C ALA A 73 -7.30 7.73 -0.77
N ALA A 74 -6.20 7.71 -1.55
CA ALA A 74 -6.17 8.25 -2.91
C ALA A 74 -6.90 7.37 -3.94
N LEU A 75 -7.20 6.11 -3.61
CA LEU A 75 -7.89 5.20 -4.53
C LEU A 75 -9.38 5.52 -4.60
N PRO A 76 -9.95 5.69 -5.80
CA PRO A 76 -11.38 5.85 -5.95
C PRO A 76 -12.12 4.57 -5.51
N LEU A 77 -12.96 4.68 -4.50
CA LEU A 77 -13.84 3.60 -4.05
C LEU A 77 -15.21 3.77 -4.68
N HIS A 78 -15.56 2.86 -5.57
CA HIS A 78 -16.86 2.88 -6.24
C HIS A 78 -17.77 1.76 -5.74
N LEU A 79 -19.06 2.04 -5.63
CA LEU A 79 -20.09 1.02 -5.49
C LEU A 79 -20.56 0.62 -6.89
N TYR A 80 -20.55 -0.67 -7.17
CA TYR A 80 -21.02 -1.25 -8.42
C TYR A 80 -22.30 -2.04 -8.19
N ARG A 81 -23.16 -2.06 -9.23
CA ARG A 81 -24.34 -2.91 -9.32
C ARG A 81 -24.12 -3.95 -10.41
N VAL A 82 -24.40 -5.21 -10.12
CA VAL A 82 -24.46 -6.28 -11.11
C VAL A 82 -25.74 -6.13 -11.92
N THR A 83 -25.64 -6.02 -13.25
CA THR A 83 -26.78 -5.72 -14.13
C THR A 83 -27.38 -6.95 -14.79
N ASP A 84 -26.61 -8.02 -14.90
CA ASP A 84 -27.08 -9.27 -15.52
C ASP A 84 -26.36 -10.51 -14.96
N ASP A 85 -26.87 -11.68 -15.33
CA ASP A 85 -26.31 -12.98 -14.94
C ASP A 85 -24.95 -13.27 -15.58
N ASN A 86 -24.53 -12.50 -16.59
CA ASN A 86 -23.22 -12.62 -17.23
C ASN A 86 -22.13 -11.88 -16.46
N GLY A 87 -22.49 -11.19 -15.37
CA GLY A 87 -21.56 -10.46 -14.51
C GLY A 87 -21.19 -9.07 -15.02
N ASN A 88 -21.97 -8.51 -15.95
CA ASN A 88 -21.85 -7.11 -16.32
C ASN A 88 -22.16 -6.23 -15.11
N LYS A 89 -21.40 -5.14 -14.96
CA LYS A 89 -21.48 -4.26 -13.80
C LYS A 89 -21.46 -2.80 -14.24
N GLU A 90 -22.20 -1.99 -13.50
CA GLU A 90 -22.18 -0.54 -13.67
C GLU A 90 -21.98 0.18 -12.33
N LYS A 91 -21.53 1.44 -12.37
CA LYS A 91 -21.38 2.25 -11.15
C LYS A 91 -22.76 2.65 -10.63
N ALA A 92 -23.11 2.24 -9.43
CA ALA A 92 -24.39 2.52 -8.78
C ALA A 92 -24.45 3.95 -8.23
N ARG A 93 -24.39 4.96 -9.09
CA ARG A 93 -24.34 6.38 -8.70
C ARG A 93 -25.64 6.89 -8.05
N ASP A 94 -26.72 6.20 -8.30
CA ASP A 94 -28.08 6.43 -7.77
C ASP A 94 -28.23 5.90 -6.33
N HIS A 95 -27.36 4.98 -5.90
CA HIS A 95 -27.42 4.42 -4.56
C HIS A 95 -26.92 5.43 -3.50
N PRO A 96 -27.63 5.63 -2.36
CA PRO A 96 -27.24 6.58 -1.32
C PRO A 96 -25.81 6.39 -0.81
N LEU A 97 -25.40 5.13 -0.60
CA LEU A 97 -24.07 4.76 -0.12
C LEU A 97 -22.95 5.17 -1.09
N TYR A 98 -23.23 5.29 -2.40
CA TYR A 98 -22.22 5.70 -3.39
C TYR A 98 -21.59 7.06 -3.05
N LYS A 99 -22.43 8.04 -2.69
CA LYS A 99 -21.97 9.39 -2.33
C LYS A 99 -21.11 9.37 -1.06
N ILE A 100 -21.51 8.56 -0.07
CA ILE A 100 -20.82 8.41 1.21
C ILE A 100 -19.43 7.81 1.00
N LEU A 101 -19.32 6.72 0.24
CA LEU A 101 -18.05 6.04 0.00
C LEU A 101 -17.10 6.85 -0.88
N TYR A 102 -17.64 7.42 -1.97
CA TYR A 102 -16.80 8.02 -3.01
C TYR A 102 -16.48 9.50 -2.77
N ARG A 103 -17.38 10.25 -2.16
CA ARG A 103 -17.30 11.72 -2.14
C ARG A 103 -17.18 12.30 -0.74
N GLN A 104 -18.13 12.00 0.12
CA GLN A 104 -18.27 12.67 1.41
C GLN A 104 -18.98 11.76 2.42
N PRO A 105 -18.25 11.13 3.32
CA PRO A 105 -18.82 10.25 4.33
C PRO A 105 -19.61 10.97 5.40
N ASN A 106 -19.27 12.23 5.72
CA ASN A 106 -20.00 13.10 6.64
C ASN A 106 -19.76 14.57 6.29
N PRO A 107 -20.47 15.53 6.89
CA PRO A 107 -20.29 16.96 6.60
C PRO A 107 -18.91 17.54 6.93
N GLU A 108 -18.15 16.89 7.78
CA GLU A 108 -16.87 17.37 8.31
C GLU A 108 -15.66 16.91 7.50
N MET A 109 -15.79 15.79 6.76
CA MET A 109 -14.66 15.11 6.12
C MET A 109 -14.93 14.80 4.65
N THR A 110 -13.88 14.86 3.84
CA THR A 110 -13.87 14.28 2.51
C THR A 110 -13.63 12.76 2.60
N SER A 111 -13.96 12.03 1.52
CA SER A 111 -13.68 10.59 1.44
C SER A 111 -12.20 10.28 1.65
N PHE A 112 -11.29 11.11 1.12
CA PHE A 112 -9.84 10.96 1.31
C PHE A 112 -9.47 10.99 2.80
N VAL A 113 -9.87 12.06 3.51
CA VAL A 113 -9.52 12.22 4.95
C VAL A 113 -10.10 11.09 5.79
N PHE A 114 -11.31 10.65 5.47
CA PHE A 114 -11.96 9.54 6.18
C PHE A 114 -11.18 8.22 6.04
N TRP A 115 -10.86 7.83 4.81
CA TRP A 115 -10.12 6.58 4.57
C TRP A 115 -8.68 6.65 5.07
N GLU A 116 -8.02 7.81 4.98
CA GLU A 116 -6.72 8.06 5.57
C GLU A 116 -6.77 7.87 7.09
N THR A 117 -7.78 8.42 7.76
CA THR A 117 -7.98 8.27 9.21
C THR A 117 -8.20 6.82 9.60
N LEU A 118 -9.12 6.10 8.93
CA LEU A 118 -9.38 4.70 9.23
C LEU A 118 -8.16 3.82 8.99
N MET A 119 -7.40 4.08 7.92
CA MET A 119 -6.15 3.36 7.68
C MET A 119 -5.09 3.65 8.74
N THR A 120 -4.97 4.89 9.17
CA THR A 120 -4.08 5.25 10.29
C THR A 120 -4.47 4.52 11.57
N HIS A 121 -5.77 4.41 11.87
CA HIS A 121 -6.27 3.62 12.99
C HIS A 121 -5.89 2.13 12.87
N LEU A 122 -6.09 1.53 11.70
CA LEU A 122 -5.71 0.14 11.44
C LEU A 122 -4.21 -0.11 11.63
N LEU A 123 -3.38 0.81 11.16
CA LEU A 123 -1.92 0.68 11.19
C LEU A 123 -1.32 0.92 12.58
N LEU A 124 -1.99 1.68 13.44
CA LEU A 124 -1.53 1.98 14.81
C LEU A 124 -2.18 1.07 15.85
N TRP A 125 -3.50 0.98 15.86
CA TRP A 125 -4.26 0.22 16.87
C TRP A 125 -4.73 -1.16 16.39
N GLY A 126 -4.56 -1.47 15.10
CA GLY A 126 -4.99 -2.73 14.53
C GLY A 126 -6.49 -2.86 14.31
N ASN A 127 -7.27 -1.83 14.60
CA ASN A 127 -8.71 -1.78 14.40
C ASN A 127 -9.11 -0.38 13.91
N ALA A 128 -10.13 -0.30 13.07
CA ALA A 128 -10.74 0.95 12.69
C ALA A 128 -12.25 0.88 12.94
N TYR A 129 -12.78 1.91 13.57
CA TYR A 129 -14.19 2.04 13.92
C TYR A 129 -14.76 3.32 13.35
N ALA A 130 -16.00 3.25 12.87
CA ALA A 130 -16.79 4.43 12.57
C ALA A 130 -18.24 4.20 12.98
N GLN A 131 -18.85 5.19 13.59
CA GLN A 131 -20.28 5.19 13.87
C GLN A 131 -21.06 5.30 12.55
N ILE A 132 -22.05 4.43 12.36
CA ILE A 132 -22.99 4.46 11.24
C ILE A 132 -24.22 5.24 11.67
N VAL A 133 -24.50 6.35 11.03
CA VAL A 133 -25.75 7.09 11.20
C VAL A 133 -26.72 6.67 10.11
N ARG A 134 -27.92 6.18 10.51
CA ARG A 134 -28.95 5.71 9.58
C ARG A 134 -30.25 6.51 9.77
N ASP A 135 -31.07 6.56 8.73
CA ASP A 135 -32.42 7.09 8.81
C ASP A 135 -33.43 6.05 9.28
N GLY A 136 -34.70 6.45 9.42
CA GLY A 136 -35.79 5.56 9.80
C GLY A 136 -36.11 4.44 8.79
N LYS A 137 -35.49 4.46 7.61
CA LYS A 137 -35.57 3.41 6.57
C LYS A 137 -34.33 2.55 6.51
N ASN A 138 -33.45 2.67 7.51
CA ASN A 138 -32.16 1.97 7.61
C ASN A 138 -31.12 2.37 6.53
N THR A 139 -31.34 3.49 5.81
CA THR A 139 -30.37 4.02 4.84
C THR A 139 -29.24 4.70 5.57
N VAL A 140 -27.98 4.44 5.16
CA VAL A 140 -26.80 5.09 5.72
C VAL A 140 -26.78 6.56 5.31
N LEU A 141 -26.77 7.46 6.30
CA LEU A 141 -26.67 8.92 6.11
C LEU A 141 -25.26 9.46 6.28
N GLY A 142 -24.43 8.79 7.09
CA GLY A 142 -23.07 9.22 7.32
C GLY A 142 -22.26 8.24 8.16
N LEU A 143 -20.92 8.40 8.08
CA LEU A 143 -19.92 7.62 8.82
C LEU A 143 -19.02 8.58 9.58
N TYR A 144 -18.86 8.36 10.90
CA TYR A 144 -18.03 9.18 11.77
C TYR A 144 -16.96 8.34 12.42
N PRO A 145 -15.65 8.58 12.15
CA PRO A 145 -14.58 7.80 12.74
C PRO A 145 -14.57 7.91 14.27
N LEU A 146 -14.36 6.78 14.94
CA LEU A 146 -14.16 6.69 16.37
C LEU A 146 -12.71 6.35 16.68
N LEU A 147 -12.11 7.04 17.66
CA LEU A 147 -10.73 6.78 18.05
C LEU A 147 -10.63 5.39 18.72
N PRO A 148 -9.81 4.46 18.19
CA PRO A 148 -9.80 3.08 18.69
C PRO A 148 -9.38 2.91 20.15
N GLU A 149 -8.55 3.82 20.67
CA GLU A 149 -8.15 3.79 22.09
C GLU A 149 -9.34 3.96 23.04
N ASN A 150 -10.45 4.53 22.56
CA ASN A 150 -11.65 4.79 23.33
C ASN A 150 -12.77 3.76 23.05
N VAL A 151 -12.52 2.76 22.18
CA VAL A 151 -13.53 1.76 21.85
C VAL A 151 -13.22 0.42 22.53
N GLU A 152 -14.14 -0.08 23.29
CA GLU A 152 -14.12 -1.42 23.84
C GLU A 152 -15.16 -2.29 23.16
N VAL A 153 -14.80 -3.54 22.87
CA VAL A 153 -15.69 -4.53 22.23
C VAL A 153 -15.98 -5.64 23.20
N ASP A 154 -17.27 -5.94 23.42
CA ASP A 154 -17.68 -6.99 24.33
C ASP A 154 -18.93 -7.72 23.83
N ARG A 155 -19.38 -8.75 24.56
CA ARG A 155 -20.61 -9.49 24.29
C ARG A 155 -21.57 -9.34 25.46
N ASP A 156 -22.84 -9.24 25.13
CA ASP A 156 -23.90 -9.28 26.13
C ASP A 156 -24.19 -10.72 26.62
N GLU A 157 -25.10 -10.86 27.56
CA GLU A 157 -25.51 -12.16 28.09
C GLU A 157 -26.13 -13.11 27.04
N SER A 158 -26.62 -12.55 25.93
CA SER A 158 -27.16 -13.31 24.79
C SER A 158 -26.07 -13.75 23.82
N GLY A 159 -24.81 -13.29 24.01
CA GLY A 159 -23.65 -13.51 23.12
C GLY A 159 -23.61 -12.57 21.92
N GLU A 160 -24.42 -11.51 21.88
CA GLU A 160 -24.38 -10.51 20.83
C GLU A 160 -23.26 -9.49 21.08
N LEU A 161 -22.56 -9.09 20.00
CA LEU A 161 -21.50 -8.10 20.09
C LEU A 161 -22.09 -6.71 20.29
N TYR A 162 -21.49 -5.93 21.18
CA TYR A 162 -21.73 -4.51 21.33
C TYR A 162 -20.40 -3.76 21.54
N TYR A 163 -20.45 -2.46 21.38
CA TYR A 163 -19.27 -1.59 21.48
C TYR A 163 -19.54 -0.52 22.54
N ILE A 164 -18.51 -0.23 23.35
CA ILE A 164 -18.55 0.83 24.35
C ILE A 164 -17.56 1.90 23.89
N TYR A 165 -18.04 3.12 23.72
CA TYR A 165 -17.21 4.27 23.42
C TYR A 165 -17.08 5.14 24.67
N HIS A 166 -15.84 5.27 25.16
CA HIS A 166 -15.50 6.09 26.31
C HIS A 166 -15.26 7.53 25.83
N ALA A 167 -16.31 8.35 25.86
CA ALA A 167 -16.19 9.76 25.48
C ALA A 167 -15.51 10.54 26.61
N TYR A 168 -14.34 11.11 26.31
CA TYR A 168 -13.67 12.04 27.22
C TYR A 168 -14.29 13.41 27.05
N THR A 169 -14.84 13.95 28.12
CA THR A 169 -15.30 15.34 28.21
C THR A 169 -14.29 16.14 29.03
N ASP A 170 -13.27 16.68 28.36
CA ASP A 170 -12.29 17.57 29.01
C ASP A 170 -12.87 18.95 29.38
N GLU A 171 -14.11 19.25 28.98
CA GLU A 171 -14.67 20.59 29.04
C GLU A 171 -15.23 21.01 30.40
N VAL A 172 -15.53 20.06 31.30
CA VAL A 172 -16.07 20.38 32.64
C VAL A 172 -15.37 19.56 33.72
N PRO A 173 -14.60 20.21 34.63
CA PRO A 173 -14.01 19.51 35.76
C PRO A 173 -15.10 18.94 36.68
N GLY A 174 -15.24 17.62 36.69
CA GLY A 174 -16.19 16.89 37.54
C GLY A 174 -17.32 16.17 36.80
N GLU A 175 -17.45 16.27 35.48
CA GLU A 175 -18.31 15.38 34.71
C GLU A 175 -17.60 14.03 34.51
N GLN A 176 -18.32 12.94 34.83
CA GLN A 176 -17.84 11.58 34.63
C GLN A 176 -17.77 11.28 33.14
N ASN A 177 -16.73 10.56 32.72
CA ASN A 177 -16.66 9.99 31.39
C ASN A 177 -17.98 9.30 31.05
N LYS A 178 -18.57 9.68 29.92
CA LYS A 178 -19.85 9.13 29.50
C LYS A 178 -19.58 7.95 28.56
N ASP A 179 -19.94 6.76 29.02
CA ASP A 179 -19.91 5.58 28.15
C ASP A 179 -21.11 5.61 27.21
N ILE A 180 -20.85 5.47 25.92
CA ILE A 180 -21.86 5.38 24.89
C ILE A 180 -21.84 3.95 24.38
N TYR A 181 -22.99 3.29 24.43
CA TYR A 181 -23.16 1.92 24.00
C TYR A 181 -23.72 1.88 22.57
N PHE A 182 -23.05 1.16 21.70
CA PHE A 182 -23.46 0.95 20.32
C PHE A 182 -23.74 -0.53 20.09
N ARG A 183 -24.81 -0.82 19.37
CA ARG A 183 -25.08 -2.16 18.87
C ARG A 183 -24.17 -2.45 17.67
N ARG A 184 -24.10 -3.74 17.32
CA ARG A 184 -23.24 -4.17 16.22
C ARG A 184 -23.57 -3.52 14.88
N ASP A 185 -24.86 -3.25 14.61
CA ASP A 185 -25.34 -2.64 13.38
C ASP A 185 -25.14 -1.10 13.30
N GLU A 186 -24.70 -0.50 14.41
CA GLU A 186 -24.42 0.94 14.51
C GLU A 186 -22.93 1.26 14.31
N ILE A 187 -22.07 0.24 14.19
CA ILE A 187 -20.62 0.42 14.06
C ILE A 187 -20.11 -0.28 12.79
N PHE A 188 -19.43 0.50 11.95
CA PHE A 188 -18.58 -0.02 10.91
C PHE A 188 -17.23 -0.38 11.53
N HIS A 189 -16.94 -1.67 11.62
CA HIS A 189 -15.72 -2.18 12.22
C HIS A 189 -14.89 -2.97 11.22
N VAL A 190 -13.66 -2.50 10.99
CA VAL A 190 -12.64 -3.20 10.19
C VAL A 190 -11.53 -3.67 11.13
N PRO A 191 -11.48 -4.96 11.48
CA PRO A 191 -10.39 -5.51 12.29
C PRO A 191 -9.15 -5.80 11.44
N GLY A 192 -7.96 -5.61 12.02
CA GLY A 192 -6.70 -6.07 11.46
C GLY A 192 -6.46 -7.58 11.64
N LEU A 193 -5.20 -7.99 11.71
CA LEU A 193 -4.82 -9.36 12.05
C LEU A 193 -5.07 -9.59 13.54
N GLY A 194 -5.80 -10.62 13.89
CA GLY A 194 -6.10 -11.01 15.28
C GLY A 194 -6.31 -12.51 15.40
N PHE A 195 -6.37 -13.06 16.63
CA PHE A 195 -6.58 -14.48 16.84
C PHE A 195 -8.04 -14.92 16.69
N ASN A 196 -8.99 -14.07 17.07
CA ASN A 196 -10.42 -14.41 17.08
C ASN A 196 -11.19 -13.86 15.87
N GLY A 197 -10.52 -13.09 14.98
CA GLY A 197 -11.15 -12.44 13.83
C GLY A 197 -12.09 -11.27 14.16
N LEU A 198 -12.27 -10.93 15.45
CA LEU A 198 -13.13 -9.85 15.93
C LEU A 198 -12.32 -8.60 16.27
N ILE A 199 -11.18 -8.78 16.93
CA ILE A 199 -10.27 -7.70 17.32
C ILE A 199 -8.91 -7.94 16.69
N GLY A 200 -8.39 -6.92 16.01
CA GLY A 200 -7.05 -6.90 15.46
C GLY A 200 -6.01 -6.50 16.52
N PHE A 201 -4.80 -7.05 16.42
CA PHE A 201 -3.68 -6.64 17.27
C PHE A 201 -3.17 -5.27 16.86
N SER A 202 -2.81 -4.45 17.84
CA SER A 202 -2.03 -3.24 17.58
C SER A 202 -0.67 -3.62 16.99
N PRO A 203 -0.33 -3.21 15.76
CA PRO A 203 0.99 -3.44 15.21
C PRO A 203 2.10 -2.82 16.06
N ILE A 204 1.82 -1.68 16.70
CA ILE A 204 2.76 -0.99 17.58
C ILE A 204 3.04 -1.81 18.84
N ALA A 205 2.01 -2.36 19.47
CA ALA A 205 2.17 -3.22 20.65
C ALA A 205 2.95 -4.49 20.33
N MET A 206 2.69 -5.11 19.17
CA MET A 206 3.40 -6.32 18.71
C MET A 206 4.89 -6.08 18.47
N MET A 207 5.26 -4.85 18.13
CA MET A 207 6.63 -4.47 17.78
C MET A 207 7.33 -3.63 18.83
N LYS A 208 6.76 -3.54 20.02
CA LYS A 208 7.22 -2.65 21.08
C LYS A 208 8.74 -2.77 21.37
N ASN A 209 9.32 -3.96 21.27
CA ASN A 209 10.75 -4.14 21.53
C ASN A 209 11.62 -3.53 20.43
N SER A 210 11.30 -3.74 19.14
CA SER A 210 12.01 -3.13 18.01
C SER A 210 11.88 -1.61 18.03
N LEU A 211 10.68 -1.10 18.26
CA LEU A 211 10.43 0.34 18.34
C LEU A 211 11.11 0.95 19.56
N GLY A 212 11.07 0.28 20.71
CA GLY A 212 11.76 0.72 21.93
C GLY A 212 13.28 0.77 21.75
N THR A 213 13.86 -0.19 21.04
CA THR A 213 15.29 -0.14 20.68
C THR A 213 15.58 1.05 19.78
N SER A 214 14.73 1.33 18.78
CA SER A 214 14.89 2.50 17.91
C SER A 214 14.85 3.82 18.69
N ILE A 215 13.90 3.96 19.62
CA ILE A 215 13.81 5.14 20.51
C ILE A 215 15.06 5.27 21.38
N ALA A 216 15.54 4.17 21.96
CA ALA A 216 16.74 4.16 22.80
C ALA A 216 17.99 4.58 22.02
N VAL A 217 18.13 4.10 20.78
CA VAL A 217 19.23 4.49 19.87
C VAL A 217 19.18 5.98 19.55
N ASP A 218 18.00 6.53 19.24
CA ASP A 218 17.84 7.94 18.95
C ASP A 218 18.11 8.83 20.19
N LYS A 219 17.69 8.40 21.36
CA LYS A 219 18.01 9.07 22.63
C LYS A 219 19.51 9.05 22.94
N TYR A 220 20.15 7.89 22.73
CA TYR A 220 21.60 7.76 22.90
C TYR A 220 22.34 8.71 21.95
N GLY A 221 22.01 8.69 20.65
CA GLY A 221 22.61 9.60 19.67
C GLY A 221 22.41 11.07 20.03
N SER A 222 21.18 11.44 20.43
CA SER A 222 20.87 12.81 20.85
C SER A 222 21.69 13.23 22.07
N SER A 223 21.84 12.36 23.06
CA SER A 223 22.66 12.61 24.26
C SER A 223 24.15 12.73 23.92
N PHE A 224 24.62 11.86 23.02
CA PHE A 224 26.00 11.90 22.54
C PHE A 224 26.34 13.24 21.86
N PHE A 225 25.48 13.69 20.93
CA PHE A 225 25.65 14.98 20.25
C PHE A 225 25.47 16.17 21.20
N LYS A 226 24.50 16.10 22.14
CA LYS A 226 24.29 17.14 23.14
C LYS A 226 25.51 17.34 24.01
N ASN A 227 26.21 16.30 24.38
CA ASN A 227 27.42 16.33 25.20
C ASN A 227 28.71 16.59 24.38
N GLY A 228 28.59 17.05 23.14
CA GLY A 228 29.73 17.45 22.29
C GLY A 228 30.46 16.28 21.66
N ALA A 229 29.78 15.12 21.51
CA ALA A 229 30.35 13.89 20.93
C ALA A 229 31.65 13.43 21.63
N GLN A 230 31.84 13.80 22.90
CA GLN A 230 33.01 13.38 23.66
C GLN A 230 32.68 12.15 24.50
N PRO A 231 33.53 11.12 24.46
CA PRO A 231 33.40 9.98 25.34
C PRO A 231 33.53 10.41 26.80
N SER A 232 32.73 9.76 27.68
CA SER A 232 32.88 9.92 29.12
C SER A 232 34.31 9.57 29.52
N GLY A 233 34.91 10.43 30.29
CA GLY A 233 36.29 10.25 30.75
C GLY A 233 36.47 10.65 32.21
N VAL A 234 37.62 10.33 32.77
CA VAL A 234 38.05 10.74 34.12
C VAL A 234 39.03 11.86 33.97
N LEU A 235 38.81 12.96 34.70
CA LEU A 235 39.81 13.97 34.95
C LEU A 235 40.63 13.50 36.18
N GLU A 236 41.88 13.05 35.96
CA GLU A 236 42.80 12.69 37.00
C GLU A 236 43.57 13.93 37.47
N HIS A 237 43.71 14.09 38.78
CA HIS A 237 44.51 15.12 39.40
C HIS A 237 45.53 14.47 40.36
N PRO A 238 46.79 14.86 40.34
CA PRO A 238 47.82 14.21 41.15
C PRO A 238 47.69 14.45 42.66
N GLY A 239 46.87 15.38 43.09
CA GLY A 239 46.59 15.70 44.48
C GLY A 239 45.13 15.62 44.85
N VAL A 240 44.77 16.05 46.08
CA VAL A 240 43.40 16.08 46.58
C VAL A 240 42.71 17.38 46.13
N LEU A 241 41.65 17.28 45.34
CA LEU A 241 40.82 18.42 44.94
C LEU A 241 39.96 18.88 46.14
N LYS A 242 39.98 20.19 46.45
CA LYS A 242 39.14 20.76 47.48
C LYS A 242 37.67 20.74 47.12
N ASP A 243 37.34 20.88 45.85
CA ASP A 243 35.98 20.88 45.31
C ASP A 243 35.91 20.20 43.93
N PRO A 244 35.72 18.87 43.92
CA PRO A 244 35.61 18.11 42.68
C PRO A 244 34.39 18.50 41.83
N ASN A 245 33.29 18.92 42.46
CA ASN A 245 32.07 19.32 41.76
C ASN A 245 32.28 20.57 40.94
N ARG A 246 32.95 21.58 41.48
CA ARG A 246 33.27 22.81 40.75
C ARG A 246 34.13 22.56 39.53
N VAL A 247 35.08 21.64 39.63
CA VAL A 247 35.94 21.26 38.49
C VAL A 247 35.11 20.58 37.40
N ARG A 248 34.21 19.65 37.79
CA ARG A 248 33.30 19.00 36.85
C ARG A 248 32.37 20.01 36.18
N ASP A 249 31.72 20.90 36.93
CA ASP A 249 30.76 21.84 36.41
C ASP A 249 31.44 22.89 35.49
N ASN A 250 32.65 23.32 35.81
CA ASN A 250 33.46 24.18 34.93
C ASN A 250 33.87 23.44 33.63
N TRP A 251 34.21 22.17 33.73
CA TRP A 251 34.52 21.36 32.57
C TRP A 251 33.31 21.20 31.64
N GLU A 252 32.14 20.86 32.20
CA GLU A 252 30.91 20.70 31.45
C GLU A 252 30.47 22.04 30.81
N ALA A 253 30.60 23.16 31.50
CA ALA A 253 30.30 24.48 30.94
C ALA A 253 31.25 24.89 29.81
N ALA A 254 32.52 24.53 29.89
CA ALA A 254 33.54 24.94 28.92
C ALA A 254 33.56 24.03 27.66
N TYR A 255 33.29 22.74 27.84
CA TYR A 255 33.49 21.71 26.80
C TYR A 255 32.24 20.88 26.50
N GLY A 256 31.20 20.99 27.32
CA GLY A 256 29.91 20.31 27.08
C GLY A 256 29.11 20.96 25.94
N GLY A 257 28.31 20.15 25.22
CA GLY A 257 27.39 20.56 24.17
C GLY A 257 28.00 20.67 22.77
N ALA A 258 27.14 20.53 21.75
CA ALA A 258 27.55 20.54 20.34
C ALA A 258 28.22 21.84 19.88
N ALA A 259 27.90 22.96 20.52
CA ALA A 259 28.52 24.28 20.23
C ALA A 259 29.97 24.37 20.66
N ASN A 260 30.41 23.56 21.61
CA ASN A 260 31.78 23.53 22.15
C ASN A 260 32.61 22.35 21.62
N ALA A 261 32.07 21.56 20.67
CA ALA A 261 32.76 20.47 20.02
C ALA A 261 34.06 20.97 19.35
N HIS A 262 35.14 20.22 19.46
CA HIS A 262 36.45 20.52 18.88
C HIS A 262 37.24 21.67 19.52
N ARG A 263 36.82 22.19 20.70
CA ARG A 263 37.65 23.15 21.47
C ARG A 263 38.86 22.44 22.07
N VAL A 264 40.01 23.10 22.01
CA VAL A 264 41.23 22.62 22.66
C VAL A 264 41.05 22.74 24.17
N ALA A 265 41.19 21.64 24.89
CA ALA A 265 41.16 21.61 26.35
C ALA A 265 42.56 21.94 26.91
N VAL A 266 42.65 22.92 27.82
CA VAL A 266 43.85 23.21 28.55
C VAL A 266 43.66 22.67 29.98
N LEU A 267 44.55 21.75 30.37
CA LEU A 267 44.54 21.10 31.69
C LEU A 267 45.63 21.74 32.55
N GLU A 268 45.27 22.25 33.71
CA GLU A 268 46.17 22.92 34.64
C GLU A 268 46.57 21.95 35.78
N GLU A 269 47.62 22.28 36.52
CA GLU A 269 48.06 21.59 37.75
C GLU A 269 48.32 20.09 37.60
N GLY A 270 48.74 19.66 36.41
CA GLY A 270 49.05 18.26 36.15
C GLY A 270 47.84 17.33 35.98
N MET A 271 46.65 17.91 35.76
CA MET A 271 45.49 17.10 35.40
C MET A 271 45.67 16.34 34.10
N ALA A 272 45.13 15.15 34.03
CA ALA A 272 45.10 14.34 32.82
C ALA A 272 43.66 13.89 32.55
N TYR A 273 43.25 13.93 31.28
CA TYR A 273 41.97 13.39 30.85
C TYR A 273 42.18 11.98 30.27
N LYS A 274 41.53 11.00 30.87
CA LYS A 274 41.52 9.60 30.35
C LYS A 274 40.11 9.22 29.92
N PRO A 275 39.87 8.91 28.65
CA PRO A 275 38.57 8.40 28.21
C PRO A 275 38.35 7.00 28.84
N ILE A 276 37.13 6.79 29.40
CA ILE A 276 36.76 5.50 30.01
C ILE A 276 35.96 4.65 29.02
N SER A 277 35.19 5.27 28.11
CA SER A 277 34.39 4.52 27.15
C SER A 277 35.15 4.28 25.86
N LEU A 278 35.07 3.05 25.37
CA LEU A 278 35.36 2.78 23.98
C LEU A 278 34.30 3.54 23.16
N PRO A 279 34.67 4.44 22.23
CA PRO A 279 33.69 5.03 21.34
C PRO A 279 33.02 3.87 20.60
N PRO A 280 31.67 3.80 20.59
CA PRO A 280 31.02 2.91 19.62
C PRO A 280 31.54 3.35 18.26
N GLU A 281 32.07 2.40 17.48
CA GLU A 281 32.49 2.72 16.13
C GLU A 281 31.29 3.40 15.43
N ASP A 282 31.48 4.59 14.90
CA ASP A 282 30.43 5.38 14.26
C ASP A 282 29.68 4.59 13.19
N SER A 283 30.39 3.63 12.57
CA SER A 283 29.84 2.64 11.64
C SER A 283 28.77 1.75 12.27
N GLN A 284 28.96 1.24 13.49
CA GLN A 284 28.02 0.33 14.16
C GLN A 284 26.73 1.06 14.57
N PHE A 285 26.83 2.34 14.95
CA PHE A 285 25.66 3.17 15.24
C PHE A 285 24.82 3.39 13.98
N LEU A 286 25.47 3.74 12.85
CA LEU A 286 24.79 3.95 11.56
C LEU A 286 24.18 2.63 11.05
N GLU A 287 24.87 1.51 11.16
CA GLU A 287 24.36 0.20 10.78
C GLU A 287 23.13 -0.20 11.61
N THR A 288 23.16 0.05 12.92
CA THR A 288 22.01 -0.22 13.81
C THR A 288 20.81 0.63 13.41
N LYS A 289 21.03 1.91 13.08
CA LYS A 289 19.97 2.81 12.64
C LYS A 289 19.38 2.38 11.29
N GLN A 290 20.20 1.98 10.32
CA GLN A 290 19.76 1.41 9.04
C GLN A 290 19.02 0.09 9.22
N PHE A 291 19.48 -0.78 10.10
CA PHE A 291 18.78 -2.02 10.44
C PHE A 291 17.38 -1.73 10.98
N SER A 292 17.24 -0.77 11.89
CA SER A 292 15.94 -0.35 12.45
C SER A 292 14.98 0.14 11.36
N VAL A 293 15.46 0.91 10.37
CA VAL A 293 14.64 1.35 9.22
C VAL A 293 14.11 0.15 8.44
N THR A 294 14.98 -0.79 8.10
CA THR A 294 14.62 -1.99 7.34
C THR A 294 13.63 -2.88 8.11
N GLU A 295 13.79 -2.98 9.44
CA GLU A 295 12.92 -3.77 10.29
C GLU A 295 11.52 -3.17 10.36
N ILE A 296 11.40 -1.86 10.57
CA ILE A 296 10.11 -1.14 10.56
C ILE A 296 9.42 -1.29 9.20
N CYS A 297 10.15 -1.10 8.10
CA CYS A 297 9.61 -1.29 6.75
C CYS A 297 9.05 -2.71 6.53
N ARG A 298 9.75 -3.75 7.04
CA ARG A 298 9.31 -5.15 6.97
C ARG A 298 7.99 -5.37 7.69
N ILE A 299 7.82 -4.74 8.82
CA ILE A 299 6.64 -4.85 9.67
C ILE A 299 5.41 -4.28 8.98
N PHE A 300 5.52 -3.07 8.41
CA PHE A 300 4.45 -2.44 7.63
C PHE A 300 4.34 -2.98 6.21
N ARG A 301 5.22 -3.93 5.79
CA ARG A 301 5.30 -4.45 4.42
C ARG A 301 5.52 -3.34 3.38
N VAL A 302 6.24 -2.31 3.75
CA VAL A 302 6.59 -1.19 2.88
C VAL A 302 7.98 -1.43 2.29
N PRO A 303 8.15 -1.43 0.96
CA PRO A 303 9.47 -1.48 0.35
C PRO A 303 10.33 -0.28 0.78
N PRO A 304 11.58 -0.47 1.25
CA PRO A 304 12.40 0.61 1.80
C PRO A 304 12.62 1.80 0.85
N HIS A 305 12.67 1.57 -0.45
CA HIS A 305 12.84 2.65 -1.44
C HIS A 305 11.67 3.65 -1.45
N LEU A 306 10.46 3.23 -1.07
CA LEU A 306 9.28 4.11 -0.99
C LEU A 306 9.31 5.05 0.22
N VAL A 307 10.14 4.76 1.21
CA VAL A 307 10.43 5.64 2.35
C VAL A 307 11.82 6.31 2.22
N ALA A 308 12.30 6.43 0.97
CA ALA A 308 13.56 7.07 0.60
C ALA A 308 14.84 6.35 1.09
N ASP A 309 14.77 5.08 1.49
CA ASP A 309 15.95 4.26 1.72
C ASP A 309 16.37 3.54 0.42
N LEU A 310 17.31 4.14 -0.30
CA LEU A 310 17.85 3.64 -1.57
C LEU A 310 19.14 2.84 -1.42
N SER A 311 19.56 2.52 -0.21
CA SER A 311 20.85 1.88 0.09
C SER A 311 21.07 0.54 -0.64
N ARG A 312 20.00 -0.16 -1.03
CA ARG A 312 20.03 -1.45 -1.73
C ARG A 312 19.17 -1.47 -3.00
N ALA A 313 18.74 -0.31 -3.51
CA ALA A 313 17.85 -0.23 -4.66
C ALA A 313 18.65 -0.22 -5.98
N THR A 314 18.21 -1.02 -6.97
CA THR A 314 18.64 -0.94 -8.37
C THR A 314 17.45 -0.58 -9.24
N PHE A 315 17.65 0.12 -10.36
CA PHE A 315 16.56 0.60 -11.22
C PHE A 315 15.60 -0.51 -11.68
N SER A 316 16.10 -1.67 -12.04
CA SER A 316 15.27 -2.82 -12.46
C SER A 316 14.44 -3.43 -11.32
N ASN A 317 14.85 -3.26 -10.06
CA ASN A 317 14.12 -3.77 -8.90
C ASN A 317 12.99 -2.83 -8.46
N ILE A 318 13.09 -1.53 -8.74
CA ILE A 318 12.13 -0.53 -8.27
C ILE A 318 10.75 -0.75 -8.90
N GLU A 319 10.66 -0.99 -10.21
CA GLU A 319 9.38 -1.26 -10.89
C GLU A 319 8.70 -2.51 -10.34
N TYR A 320 9.47 -3.59 -10.18
CA TYR A 320 8.95 -4.85 -9.64
C TYR A 320 8.50 -4.69 -8.17
N GLN A 321 9.24 -3.92 -7.39
CA GLN A 321 8.89 -3.63 -5.99
C GLN A 321 7.64 -2.74 -5.89
N SER A 322 7.41 -1.81 -6.82
CA SER A 322 6.19 -1.00 -6.86
C SER A 322 4.95 -1.86 -7.14
N LEU A 323 5.05 -2.81 -8.08
CA LEU A 323 3.97 -3.78 -8.33
C LEU A 323 3.72 -4.67 -7.11
N ASN A 324 4.79 -5.17 -6.49
CA ASN A 324 4.71 -5.98 -5.27
C ASN A 324 4.07 -5.20 -4.10
N PHE A 325 4.32 -3.89 -4.00
CA PHE A 325 3.68 -3.04 -2.99
C PHE A 325 2.17 -3.01 -3.17
N VAL A 326 1.67 -2.86 -4.40
CA VAL A 326 0.22 -2.91 -4.65
C VAL A 326 -0.34 -4.29 -4.32
N MET A 327 0.29 -5.38 -4.81
CA MET A 327 -0.22 -6.74 -4.65
C MET A 327 -0.18 -7.25 -3.20
N HIS A 328 0.91 -6.97 -2.47
CA HIS A 328 1.15 -7.60 -1.17
C HIS A 328 0.96 -6.67 0.01
N SER A 329 1.09 -5.36 -0.19
CA SER A 329 0.91 -4.38 0.90
C SER A 329 -0.48 -3.75 0.88
N LEU A 330 -0.96 -3.28 -0.27
CA LEU A 330 -2.24 -2.57 -0.37
C LEU A 330 -3.43 -3.53 -0.51
N THR A 331 -3.38 -4.49 -1.44
CA THR A 331 -4.53 -5.37 -1.76
C THR A 331 -5.17 -6.04 -0.54
N PRO A 332 -4.42 -6.58 0.45
CA PRO A 332 -5.03 -7.18 1.64
C PRO A 332 -5.89 -6.20 2.45
N TRP A 333 -5.49 -4.94 2.52
CA TRP A 333 -6.26 -3.89 3.18
C TRP A 333 -7.51 -3.50 2.37
N LEU A 334 -7.35 -3.36 1.05
CA LEU A 334 -8.48 -3.04 0.14
C LEU A 334 -9.58 -4.09 0.26
N VAL A 335 -9.21 -5.37 0.16
CA VAL A 335 -10.18 -6.49 0.29
C VAL A 335 -10.86 -6.48 1.65
N ARG A 336 -10.12 -6.22 2.72
CA ARG A 336 -10.66 -6.16 4.09
C ARG A 336 -11.69 -5.05 4.25
N ILE A 337 -11.40 -3.87 3.71
CA ILE A 337 -12.32 -2.72 3.72
C ILE A 337 -13.56 -3.02 2.84
N GLU A 338 -13.36 -3.53 1.62
CA GLU A 338 -14.44 -3.89 0.71
C GLU A 338 -15.43 -4.88 1.34
N GLN A 339 -14.91 -5.95 1.97
CA GLN A 339 -15.72 -6.93 2.68
C GLN A 339 -16.40 -6.35 3.94
N GLY A 340 -15.72 -5.46 4.65
CA GLY A 340 -16.31 -4.75 5.79
C GLY A 340 -17.50 -3.89 5.36
N ILE A 341 -17.38 -3.20 4.24
CA ILE A 341 -18.48 -2.37 3.68
C ILE A 341 -19.68 -3.26 3.32
N ILE A 342 -19.45 -4.39 2.66
CA ILE A 342 -20.54 -5.32 2.33
C ILE A 342 -21.25 -5.78 3.60
N LYS A 343 -20.48 -6.20 4.60
CA LYS A 343 -21.00 -6.76 5.85
C LYS A 343 -21.81 -5.76 6.69
N ASP A 344 -21.33 -4.50 6.80
CA ASP A 344 -21.83 -3.56 7.81
C ASP A 344 -22.65 -2.40 7.21
N LEU A 345 -22.47 -2.06 5.93
CA LEU A 345 -23.10 -0.89 5.30
C LEU A 345 -24.19 -1.22 4.29
N LEU A 346 -24.13 -2.39 3.63
CA LEU A 346 -25.17 -2.85 2.72
C LEU A 346 -26.22 -3.64 3.49
N LEU A 347 -27.47 -3.49 3.10
CA LEU A 347 -28.57 -4.31 3.59
C LEU A 347 -28.40 -5.75 3.07
N GLU A 348 -28.87 -6.74 3.82
CA GLU A 348 -28.75 -8.16 3.44
C GLU A 348 -29.34 -8.43 2.04
N GLU A 349 -30.44 -7.76 1.69
CA GLU A 349 -31.08 -7.85 0.37
C GLU A 349 -30.25 -7.24 -0.77
N GLU A 350 -29.32 -6.33 -0.44
CA GLU A 350 -28.47 -5.61 -1.39
C GLU A 350 -27.14 -6.32 -1.68
N GLN A 351 -26.68 -7.19 -0.76
CA GLN A 351 -25.34 -7.81 -0.80
C GLN A 351 -25.09 -8.68 -2.04
N ASP A 352 -26.15 -9.27 -2.62
CA ASP A 352 -26.04 -10.05 -3.86
C ASP A 352 -25.98 -9.17 -5.12
N THR A 353 -26.45 -7.92 -5.03
CA THR A 353 -26.60 -7.02 -6.17
C THR A 353 -25.52 -5.95 -6.22
N TYR A 354 -25.08 -5.46 -5.05
CA TYR A 354 -24.14 -4.37 -4.95
C TYR A 354 -22.84 -4.81 -4.30
N PHE A 355 -21.73 -4.27 -4.78
CA PHE A 355 -20.42 -4.49 -4.17
C PHE A 355 -19.51 -3.25 -4.31
N PRO A 356 -18.77 -2.89 -3.25
CA PRO A 356 -17.76 -1.84 -3.32
C PRO A 356 -16.48 -2.37 -3.96
N LYS A 357 -15.79 -1.53 -4.71
CA LYS A 357 -14.50 -1.88 -5.28
C LYS A 357 -13.58 -0.67 -5.40
N PHE A 358 -12.37 -0.80 -4.86
CA PHE A 358 -11.31 0.17 -5.10
C PHE A 358 -10.78 0.06 -6.53
N ASN A 359 -10.58 1.20 -7.18
CA ASN A 359 -9.93 1.24 -8.47
C ASN A 359 -8.43 1.41 -8.28
N VAL A 360 -7.68 0.32 -8.50
CA VAL A 360 -6.20 0.30 -8.39
C VAL A 360 -5.50 0.61 -9.70
N ASP A 361 -6.23 0.80 -10.80
CA ASP A 361 -5.66 1.00 -12.14
C ASP A 361 -4.65 2.15 -12.16
N GLY A 362 -4.91 3.21 -11.39
CA GLY A 362 -4.03 4.36 -11.27
C GLY A 362 -2.65 4.03 -10.70
N LEU A 363 -2.57 3.10 -9.75
CA LEU A 363 -1.31 2.66 -9.13
C LEU A 363 -0.56 1.63 -9.98
N LEU A 364 -1.30 0.82 -10.74
CA LEU A 364 -0.76 -0.19 -11.64
C LEU A 364 -0.36 0.42 -13.00
N ARG A 365 -0.73 1.66 -13.24
CA ARG A 365 -0.33 2.40 -14.45
C ARG A 365 1.19 2.59 -14.40
N GLY A 366 1.91 1.70 -15.10
CA GLY A 366 3.34 1.82 -15.37
C GLY A 366 3.69 3.15 -16.04
N ASP A 367 4.90 3.26 -16.56
CA ASP A 367 5.27 4.44 -17.34
C ASP A 367 4.28 4.67 -18.50
N TYR A 368 4.29 5.86 -19.03
CA TYR A 368 3.43 6.26 -20.15
C TYR A 368 3.53 5.28 -21.33
N GLN A 369 4.73 4.80 -21.63
CA GLN A 369 4.99 3.92 -22.76
C GLN A 369 4.35 2.53 -22.56
N SER A 370 4.52 1.93 -21.39
CA SER A 370 3.91 0.63 -21.04
C SER A 370 2.39 0.70 -21.10
N ARG A 371 1.80 1.81 -20.62
CA ARG A 371 0.36 2.04 -20.66
C ARG A 371 -0.16 2.16 -22.09
N MET A 372 0.48 2.98 -22.93
CA MET A 372 0.11 3.15 -24.33
C MET A 372 0.24 1.84 -25.11
N ASN A 373 1.27 1.05 -24.86
CA ASN A 373 1.43 -0.28 -25.44
C ASN A 373 0.30 -1.23 -24.99
N GLY A 374 -0.11 -1.17 -23.72
CA GLY A 374 -1.25 -1.93 -23.22
C GLY A 374 -2.54 -1.56 -23.91
N TYR A 375 -2.83 -0.28 -24.10
CA TYR A 375 -4.00 0.20 -24.83
C TYR A 375 -3.97 -0.21 -26.32
N ALA A 376 -2.83 -0.05 -26.98
CA ALA A 376 -2.67 -0.50 -28.37
C ALA A 376 -2.94 -2.01 -28.50
N THR A 377 -2.46 -2.81 -27.54
CA THR A 377 -2.71 -4.25 -27.49
C THR A 377 -4.20 -4.52 -27.25
N GLY A 378 -4.84 -3.78 -26.33
CA GLY A 378 -6.27 -3.91 -26.04
C GLY A 378 -7.16 -3.63 -27.23
N ILE A 379 -6.91 -2.54 -27.95
CA ILE A 379 -7.62 -2.16 -29.16
C ILE A 379 -7.38 -3.22 -30.27
N SER A 380 -6.12 -3.60 -30.50
CA SER A 380 -5.76 -4.53 -31.57
C SER A 380 -6.36 -5.94 -31.39
N ASN A 381 -6.64 -6.34 -30.15
CA ASN A 381 -7.25 -7.64 -29.83
C ASN A 381 -8.76 -7.57 -29.55
N GLY A 382 -9.38 -6.41 -29.70
CA GLY A 382 -10.82 -6.23 -29.67
C GLY A 382 -11.46 -6.33 -28.29
N PHE A 383 -10.71 -6.07 -27.19
CA PHE A 383 -11.27 -6.01 -25.84
C PHE A 383 -11.31 -4.59 -25.25
N LEU A 384 -10.79 -3.58 -25.99
CA LEU A 384 -10.95 -2.16 -25.71
C LEU A 384 -11.40 -1.42 -26.97
N SER A 385 -12.36 -0.50 -26.82
CA SER A 385 -12.68 0.47 -27.84
C SER A 385 -11.79 1.73 -27.69
N PRO A 386 -11.65 2.61 -28.73
CA PRO A 386 -10.98 3.89 -28.58
C PRO A 386 -11.58 4.74 -27.45
N ASN A 387 -12.90 4.77 -27.32
CA ASN A 387 -13.58 5.51 -26.26
C ASN A 387 -13.36 4.95 -24.86
N ASP A 388 -13.10 3.67 -24.71
CA ASP A 388 -12.68 3.11 -23.42
C ASP A 388 -11.34 3.69 -23.00
N VAL A 389 -10.39 3.84 -23.94
CA VAL A 389 -9.10 4.48 -23.67
C VAL A 389 -9.28 5.98 -23.38
N HIS A 390 -10.12 6.69 -24.13
CA HIS A 390 -10.42 8.10 -23.90
C HIS A 390 -11.03 8.32 -22.51
N ARG A 391 -11.96 7.45 -22.06
CA ARG A 391 -12.52 7.46 -20.70
C ARG A 391 -11.47 7.21 -19.62
N LEU A 392 -10.53 6.32 -19.88
CA LEU A 392 -9.43 6.02 -18.95
C LEU A 392 -8.42 7.16 -18.83
N GLU A 393 -8.18 7.92 -19.90
CA GLU A 393 -7.21 9.04 -19.95
C GLU A 393 -7.88 10.41 -19.74
N ASN A 394 -9.20 10.47 -19.44
CA ASN A 394 -9.99 11.71 -19.32
C ASN A 394 -9.90 12.60 -20.57
N MET A 395 -9.90 12.00 -21.76
CA MET A 395 -9.94 12.68 -23.04
C MET A 395 -11.37 12.81 -23.52
N ASP A 396 -11.62 13.75 -24.44
CA ASP A 396 -12.92 13.91 -25.07
C ASP A 396 -13.27 12.66 -25.88
N LEU A 397 -14.53 12.25 -25.82
CA LEU A 397 -14.98 11.03 -26.49
C LEU A 397 -15.09 11.27 -28.01
N ILE A 398 -14.69 10.27 -28.77
CA ILE A 398 -14.89 10.23 -30.23
C ILE A 398 -16.38 9.94 -30.47
N PRO A 399 -17.05 10.67 -31.38
CA PRO A 399 -18.44 10.37 -31.75
C PRO A 399 -18.65 8.93 -32.20
N ALA A 400 -19.78 8.33 -31.85
CA ALA A 400 -20.07 6.94 -32.25
C ALA A 400 -20.08 6.75 -33.76
N GLU A 401 -20.48 7.80 -34.51
CA GLU A 401 -20.47 7.83 -35.98
C GLU A 401 -19.07 7.75 -36.58
N GLU A 402 -18.04 8.13 -35.79
CA GLU A 402 -16.62 8.05 -36.18
C GLU A 402 -15.94 6.78 -35.64
N GLY A 403 -16.69 5.83 -35.09
CA GLY A 403 -16.18 4.55 -34.63
C GLY A 403 -15.52 4.58 -33.25
N GLY A 404 -15.82 5.57 -32.42
CA GLY A 404 -15.25 5.70 -31.07
C GLY A 404 -15.55 4.54 -30.14
N ASP A 405 -16.73 3.93 -30.27
CA ASP A 405 -17.18 2.78 -29.45
C ASP A 405 -17.03 1.44 -30.18
N ASP A 406 -16.42 1.42 -31.38
CA ASP A 406 -16.21 0.18 -32.14
C ASP A 406 -15.01 -0.62 -31.60
N TYR A 407 -15.14 -1.94 -31.64
CA TYR A 407 -14.09 -2.89 -31.29
C TYR A 407 -13.35 -3.35 -32.54
N TYR A 408 -12.04 -3.19 -32.56
CA TYR A 408 -11.20 -3.53 -33.70
C TYR A 408 -10.51 -4.86 -33.46
N LEU A 409 -10.53 -5.75 -34.45
CA LEU A 409 -9.81 -7.01 -34.44
C LEU A 409 -8.77 -7.00 -35.59
N ASN A 410 -7.53 -7.31 -35.23
CA ASN A 410 -6.52 -7.51 -36.28
C ASN A 410 -6.89 -8.73 -37.13
N GLY A 411 -7.20 -8.53 -38.43
CA GLY A 411 -7.63 -9.57 -39.37
C GLY A 411 -6.61 -10.71 -39.61
N GLY A 412 -5.44 -10.64 -38.97
CA GLY A 412 -4.45 -11.73 -38.99
C GLY A 412 -4.75 -12.88 -38.04
N TYR A 413 -5.70 -12.73 -37.10
CA TYR A 413 -6.09 -13.82 -36.21
C TYR A 413 -7.18 -14.67 -36.83
N VAL A 414 -6.86 -15.96 -37.08
CA VAL A 414 -7.81 -16.96 -37.59
C VAL A 414 -8.11 -17.94 -36.46
N LYS A 415 -9.37 -18.35 -36.31
CA LYS A 415 -9.73 -19.37 -35.32
C LYS A 415 -8.88 -20.63 -35.57
N LEU A 416 -8.40 -21.27 -34.53
CA LEU A 416 -7.50 -22.43 -34.62
C LEU A 416 -8.10 -23.55 -35.53
N LYS A 417 -9.42 -23.76 -35.47
CA LYS A 417 -10.14 -24.71 -36.33
C LYS A 417 -10.11 -24.36 -37.83
N ASP A 418 -9.94 -23.09 -38.16
CA ASP A 418 -9.95 -22.54 -39.51
C ASP A 418 -8.53 -22.20 -40.01
N ALA A 419 -7.49 -22.43 -39.19
CA ALA A 419 -6.10 -22.09 -39.51
C ALA A 419 -5.58 -22.82 -40.76
N GLY A 420 -5.98 -24.05 -40.99
CA GLY A 420 -5.60 -24.81 -42.18
C GLY A 420 -6.24 -24.29 -43.48
N VAL A 421 -7.45 -23.79 -43.43
CA VAL A 421 -8.18 -23.23 -44.57
C VAL A 421 -7.61 -21.88 -45.01
N ALA A 422 -7.20 -21.04 -44.04
CA ALA A 422 -6.59 -19.74 -44.31
C ALA A 422 -5.21 -19.87 -45.01
N GLN A 423 -4.43 -20.90 -44.68
CA GLN A 423 -3.16 -21.19 -45.38
C GLN A 423 -3.39 -21.69 -46.79
N GLN A 424 -4.41 -22.53 -47.00
CA GLN A 424 -4.79 -23.03 -48.35
C GLN A 424 -5.27 -21.90 -49.25
N ASN A 425 -6.08 -20.97 -48.73
CA ASN A 425 -6.54 -19.81 -49.50
C ASN A 425 -5.42 -18.82 -49.85
N LYS A 426 -4.43 -18.62 -48.97
CA LYS A 426 -3.23 -17.83 -49.28
C LYS A 426 -2.37 -18.50 -50.36
N ALA A 427 -2.20 -19.80 -50.31
CA ALA A 427 -1.44 -20.55 -51.29
C ALA A 427 -2.15 -20.54 -52.67
N ALA A 428 -3.49 -20.63 -52.69
CA ALA A 428 -4.28 -20.54 -53.93
C ALA A 428 -4.24 -19.14 -54.57
N ALA A 429 -4.25 -18.04 -53.73
CA ALA A 429 -4.14 -16.69 -54.21
C ALA A 429 -2.75 -16.34 -54.76
N VAL A 430 -1.68 -16.93 -54.24
CA VAL A 430 -0.33 -16.81 -54.74
C VAL A 430 -0.15 -17.54 -56.07
N GLN A 431 -0.82 -18.69 -56.27
CA GLN A 431 -0.77 -19.41 -57.57
C GLN A 431 -1.58 -18.72 -58.67
N GLN A 432 -2.63 -17.96 -58.35
CA GLN A 432 -3.39 -17.19 -59.34
C GLN A 432 -2.70 -15.90 -59.79
N ASN A 433 -1.72 -15.39 -59.05
CA ASN A 433 -0.97 -14.19 -59.41
C ASN A 433 0.43 -14.45 -60.00
N GLN A 434 0.75 -15.65 -60.40
CA GLN A 434 1.94 -15.89 -61.21
C GLN A 434 1.69 -15.35 -62.63
N PRO A 435 2.56 -14.47 -63.17
CA PRO A 435 2.46 -14.05 -64.58
C PRO A 435 2.57 -15.29 -65.47
N LYS A 436 1.62 -15.46 -66.42
CA LYS A 436 1.74 -16.47 -67.46
C LYS A 436 3.06 -16.21 -68.18
N GLU A 437 3.98 -17.17 -68.12
CA GLU A 437 5.13 -17.23 -68.99
C GLU A 437 4.62 -17.23 -70.44
N THR A 438 4.89 -16.16 -71.14
CA THR A 438 4.79 -16.06 -72.59
C THR A 438 5.87 -16.96 -73.16
N GLN A 439 5.47 -18.03 -73.89
CA GLN A 439 6.38 -18.83 -74.68
C GLN A 439 7.05 -17.94 -75.72
N PRO A 440 8.37 -18.08 -76.00
CA PRO A 440 9.03 -17.39 -77.08
C PRO A 440 8.69 -18.07 -78.42
N ASP A 441 8.37 -17.22 -79.41
CA ASP A 441 8.29 -17.60 -80.81
C ASP A 441 9.67 -18.02 -81.33
N PRO A 442 9.77 -19.03 -82.22
CA PRO A 442 11.02 -19.50 -82.77
C PRO A 442 11.40 -18.70 -84.02
N GLU A 443 12.71 -18.61 -84.28
CA GLU A 443 13.46 -18.21 -85.48
C GLU A 443 13.82 -16.74 -85.63
N GLU A 444 15.11 -16.48 -85.41
CA GLU A 444 16.02 -15.95 -86.37
C GLU A 444 17.48 -16.12 -85.89
N GLU A 445 18.31 -16.81 -86.72
CA GLU A 445 19.74 -17.09 -86.57
C GLU A 445 20.63 -15.85 -86.97
N PRO A 446 21.93 -15.96 -86.79
CA PRO A 446 22.73 -14.94 -86.16
C PRO A 446 23.51 -14.10 -87.16
N ASP A 447 23.99 -12.93 -86.77
CA ASP A 447 25.11 -12.33 -87.41
C ASP A 447 26.22 -11.88 -86.46
N SER A 448 27.39 -12.27 -86.83
CA SER A 448 28.68 -12.18 -86.17
C SER A 448 29.23 -10.75 -86.22
N ASP A 449 29.86 -10.39 -85.19
CA ASP A 449 31.19 -9.73 -85.18
C ASP A 449 31.32 -8.59 -84.13
N ASN A 450 32.36 -8.75 -83.42
CA ASN A 450 33.39 -7.79 -83.09
C ASN A 450 33.61 -7.32 -81.65
N ARG A 451 34.61 -7.96 -81.08
CA ARG A 451 35.77 -7.34 -80.39
C ARG A 451 35.57 -6.54 -79.08
N LEU A 452 36.14 -7.12 -78.05
CA LEU A 452 37.20 -6.62 -77.18
C LEU A 452 37.06 -5.19 -76.59
N SER A 453 36.94 -5.07 -75.30
CA SER A 453 37.99 -4.35 -74.55
C SER A 453 37.84 -4.60 -73.01
N GLU A 454 38.98 -4.94 -72.50
CA GLU A 454 39.31 -5.10 -71.05
C GLU A 454 39.14 -3.80 -70.30
N SER A 455 38.79 -3.88 -69.01
CA SER A 455 39.65 -3.25 -68.02
C SER A 455 39.24 -3.58 -66.59
N LYS A 456 40.26 -3.78 -65.82
CA LYS A 456 40.46 -4.32 -64.50
C LYS A 456 39.84 -3.51 -63.33
N PRO A 457 39.93 -4.04 -62.16
CA PRO A 457 39.22 -3.59 -60.92
C PRO A 457 40.01 -2.57 -60.13
N ARG A 458 39.34 -1.79 -59.29
CA ARG A 458 40.00 -0.98 -58.25
C ARG A 458 39.56 -1.38 -56.84
N LYS A 459 40.64 -1.59 -56.10
CA LYS A 459 40.72 -1.89 -54.66
C LYS A 459 40.51 -0.65 -53.78
N ASN A 460 40.04 -0.91 -52.58
CA ASN A 460 40.45 -0.38 -51.28
C ASN A 460 40.19 1.07 -50.90
N GLY A 461 39.66 1.19 -49.69
CA GLY A 461 39.74 2.38 -48.88
C GLY A 461 39.10 2.21 -47.48
N ARG A 462 39.81 1.55 -46.55
CA ARG A 462 39.61 1.70 -45.09
C ARG A 462 39.89 3.14 -44.66
N ARG A 463 39.14 3.68 -43.72
CA ARG A 463 39.62 4.52 -42.57
C ARG A 463 38.45 4.72 -41.57
N THR A 464 38.57 4.14 -40.45
CA THR A 464 38.79 4.59 -39.05
C THR A 464 38.55 6.10 -38.80
N ARG A 465 37.49 6.34 -37.99
CA ARG A 465 37.59 7.04 -36.69
C ARG A 465 36.32 6.84 -35.90
#